data_302fbc9f6d8a5d74e3883acb94814f3a
#
_entry.id   302fbc9f6d8a5d74e3883acb94814f3a
#
_cell.length_a   1.000
_cell.length_b   1.000
_cell.length_c   1.000
_cell.angle_alpha   90.00
_cell.angle_beta   90.00
_cell.angle_gamma   90.00
#
_symmetry.space_group_name_H-M   'P 1'
#
loop_
_entity.id
_entity.type
_entity.pdbx_description
1 polymer ?
#
loop_
_entity_poly.entity_id
_entity_poly.type
_entity_poly.pdbx_seq_one_letter_code
_entity_poly.pdbx_strand_id
1 'polypeptide(L)'
;MALWMMWTSKVGKVRDRERLLDRIPWTGRERVLDVGCGRGLMLVGAARRLTSGRATGIDIWQAEDLSGNRPEATLENARREGVAERVEVRTADMRTIPFEDGSFDVVVSSQAIHNIYDAAGRAKASGEIARVLAPGGRALLRDIRHLGDSRAALASHGVSDVHSLDSRLMTVFLALVTFGSLRPGTLLARKPA
;
A
#
# COMPACT_ATOMS: atom_id res chain seq x y z
N MET A 1 6.61 27.94 13.03
CA MET A 1 5.68 27.50 11.97
C MET A 1 6.16 26.19 11.32
N ALA A 2 7.36 26.09 10.78
CA ALA A 2 7.84 24.87 10.08
C ALA A 2 7.83 23.60 10.95
N LEU A 3 8.30 23.63 12.18
CA LEU A 3 8.29 22.49 13.11
C LEU A 3 6.87 21.99 13.43
N TRP A 4 5.91 22.92 13.57
CA TRP A 4 4.51 22.55 13.82
C TRP A 4 3.84 21.91 12.57
N MET A 5 4.14 22.42 11.37
CA MET A 5 3.68 21.81 10.12
C MET A 5 4.29 20.42 9.89
N MET A 6 5.58 20.23 10.20
CA MET A 6 6.23 18.92 10.13
C MET A 6 5.65 17.92 11.13
N TRP A 7 5.35 18.38 12.36
CA TRP A 7 4.76 17.53 13.39
C TRP A 7 3.31 17.15 13.03
N THR A 8 2.49 18.10 12.60
CA THR A 8 1.10 17.84 12.16
C THR A 8 1.07 16.94 10.93
N SER A 9 2.03 17.07 10.00
CA SER A 9 2.15 16.17 8.84
C SER A 9 2.50 14.74 9.25
N LYS A 10 3.41 14.53 10.20
CA LYS A 10 3.77 13.19 10.70
C LYS A 10 2.61 12.55 11.45
N VAL A 11 1.99 13.27 12.37
CA VAL A 11 0.84 12.79 13.15
C VAL A 11 -0.35 12.52 12.23
N GLY A 12 -0.58 13.38 11.24
CA GLY A 12 -1.63 13.20 10.24
C GLY A 12 -1.45 11.92 9.43
N LYS A 13 -0.24 11.66 8.93
CA LYS A 13 0.07 10.44 8.18
C LYS A 13 -0.12 9.17 9.01
N VAL A 14 0.29 9.19 10.28
CA VAL A 14 0.09 8.04 11.18
C VAL A 14 -1.39 7.80 11.44
N ARG A 15 -2.16 8.84 11.77
CA ARG A 15 -3.62 8.71 11.98
C ARG A 15 -4.34 8.18 10.75
N ASP A 16 -3.93 8.63 9.58
CA ASP A 16 -4.51 8.21 8.31
C ASP A 16 -4.17 6.74 8.01
N ARG A 17 -2.91 6.34 8.23
CA ARG A 17 -2.48 4.94 8.23
C ARG A 17 -3.37 4.05 9.10
N GLU A 18 -3.58 4.45 10.37
CA GLU A 18 -4.39 3.67 11.30
C GLU A 18 -5.83 3.51 10.79
N ARG A 19 -6.46 4.62 10.37
CA ARG A 19 -7.83 4.61 9.82
C ARG A 19 -7.98 3.69 8.62
N LEU A 20 -6.98 3.65 7.73
CA LEU A 20 -7.00 2.79 6.55
C LEU A 20 -6.84 1.33 6.93
N LEU A 21 -5.87 1.02 7.77
CA LEU A 21 -5.60 -0.35 8.20
C LEU A 21 -6.72 -0.92 9.09
N ASP A 22 -7.46 -0.08 9.83
CA ASP A 22 -8.62 -0.50 10.62
C ASP A 22 -9.81 -0.95 9.75
N ARG A 23 -9.76 -0.74 8.41
CA ARG A 23 -10.74 -1.29 7.47
C ARG A 23 -10.54 -2.77 7.18
N ILE A 24 -9.39 -3.32 7.55
CA ILE A 24 -9.07 -4.74 7.39
C ILE A 24 -9.39 -5.45 8.71
N PRO A 25 -10.19 -6.53 8.70
CA PRO A 25 -10.43 -7.34 9.90
C PRO A 25 -9.21 -8.21 10.18
N TRP A 26 -8.37 -7.76 11.09
CA TRP A 26 -7.14 -8.44 11.49
C TRP A 26 -7.41 -9.58 12.47
N THR A 27 -6.73 -10.72 12.28
CA THR A 27 -6.67 -11.83 13.24
C THR A 27 -5.33 -11.88 13.99
N GLY A 28 -4.34 -11.12 13.49
CA GLY A 28 -2.99 -11.10 13.99
C GLY A 28 -2.07 -12.19 13.44
N ARG A 29 -2.57 -13.04 12.53
CA ARG A 29 -1.83 -14.18 11.94
C ARG A 29 -1.48 -13.96 10.47
N GLU A 30 -1.91 -12.86 9.89
CA GLU A 30 -1.82 -12.59 8.46
C GLU A 30 -0.37 -12.55 7.99
N ARG A 31 -0.15 -13.08 6.79
CA ARG A 31 1.01 -12.82 5.95
C ARG A 31 0.70 -11.54 5.17
N VAL A 32 1.42 -10.47 5.45
CA VAL A 32 1.18 -9.16 4.87
C VAL A 32 2.28 -8.81 3.89
N LEU A 33 1.93 -8.26 2.72
CA LEU A 33 2.85 -7.64 1.78
C LEU A 33 2.56 -6.14 1.67
N ASP A 34 3.58 -5.31 1.82
CA ASP A 34 3.54 -3.88 1.48
C ASP A 34 4.32 -3.62 0.19
N VAL A 35 3.61 -3.25 -0.87
CA VAL A 35 4.14 -3.07 -2.22
C VAL A 35 4.50 -1.61 -2.45
N GLY A 36 5.81 -1.34 -2.65
CA GLY A 36 6.35 0.01 -2.64
C GLY A 36 6.37 0.57 -1.22
N CYS A 37 6.96 -0.20 -0.29
CA CYS A 37 6.86 0.08 1.14
C CYS A 37 7.58 1.36 1.58
N GLY A 38 8.50 1.89 0.78
CA GLY A 38 9.25 3.08 1.09
C GLY A 38 9.89 3.01 2.47
N ARG A 39 9.65 4.00 3.29
CA ARG A 39 10.14 4.03 4.69
C ARG A 39 9.24 3.26 5.66
N GLY A 40 8.34 2.42 5.19
CA GLY A 40 7.57 1.46 5.97
C GLY A 40 6.32 2.01 6.65
N LEU A 41 5.72 3.10 6.15
CA LEU A 41 4.52 3.67 6.80
C LEU A 41 3.41 2.64 6.96
N MET A 42 3.02 1.96 5.87
CA MET A 42 1.95 0.95 5.91
C MET A 42 2.45 -0.37 6.49
N LEU A 43 3.67 -0.79 6.14
CA LEU A 43 4.31 -2.00 6.62
C LEU A 43 4.34 -2.08 8.16
N VAL A 44 4.87 -1.05 8.79
CA VAL A 44 4.98 -0.95 10.26
C VAL A 44 3.59 -0.89 10.91
N GLY A 45 2.67 -0.13 10.30
CA GLY A 45 1.29 -0.08 10.77
C GLY A 45 0.58 -1.44 10.71
N ALA A 46 0.79 -2.21 9.65
CA ALA A 46 0.28 -3.58 9.53
C ALA A 46 0.94 -4.51 10.56
N ALA A 47 2.28 -4.46 10.70
CA ALA A 47 3.02 -5.27 11.66
C ALA A 47 2.59 -5.06 13.12
N ARG A 48 2.10 -3.88 13.48
CA ARG A 48 1.53 -3.59 14.81
C ARG A 48 0.24 -4.37 15.11
N ARG A 49 -0.48 -4.78 14.08
CA ARG A 49 -1.72 -5.56 14.18
C ARG A 49 -1.49 -7.06 14.24
N LEU A 50 -0.25 -7.48 13.98
CA LEU A 50 0.13 -8.88 13.98
C LEU A 50 0.57 -9.34 15.37
N THR A 51 0.25 -10.58 15.71
CA THR A 51 0.72 -11.29 16.90
C THR A 51 1.71 -12.40 16.54
N SER A 52 1.34 -13.27 15.62
CA SER A 52 2.16 -14.35 15.09
C SER A 52 2.37 -14.27 13.58
N GLY A 53 1.67 -13.35 12.89
CA GLY A 53 1.85 -13.06 11.48
C GLY A 53 3.16 -12.32 11.18
N ARG A 54 3.42 -12.12 9.88
CA ARG A 54 4.61 -11.40 9.41
C ARG A 54 4.23 -10.38 8.32
N ALA A 55 4.96 -9.27 8.29
CA ALA A 55 4.82 -8.23 7.29
C ALA A 55 6.11 -8.12 6.48
N THR A 56 5.99 -8.31 5.18
CA THR A 56 7.09 -8.19 4.20
C THR A 56 6.88 -6.91 3.40
N GLY A 57 7.90 -6.08 3.29
CA GLY A 57 7.92 -4.91 2.42
C GLY A 57 8.79 -5.15 1.19
N ILE A 58 8.32 -4.73 0.02
CA ILE A 58 9.14 -4.67 -1.19
C ILE A 58 9.21 -3.25 -1.73
N ASP A 59 10.41 -2.88 -2.19
CA ASP A 59 10.66 -1.58 -2.83
C ASP A 59 11.90 -1.68 -3.73
N ILE A 60 12.03 -0.80 -4.70
CA ILE A 60 13.22 -0.67 -5.55
C ILE A 60 14.20 0.40 -5.02
N TRP A 61 13.82 1.09 -3.95
CA TRP A 61 14.62 2.08 -3.20
C TRP A 61 15.06 3.28 -4.02
N GLN A 62 14.22 3.77 -4.94
CA GLN A 62 14.52 4.98 -5.70
C GLN A 62 14.48 6.21 -4.80
N ALA A 63 15.59 6.95 -4.76
CA ALA A 63 15.74 8.15 -3.94
C ALA A 63 14.96 9.34 -4.49
N GLU A 64 14.69 9.34 -5.80
CA GLU A 64 13.90 10.36 -6.52
C GLU A 64 12.45 10.38 -6.04
N ASP A 65 11.89 9.21 -5.73
CA ASP A 65 10.50 9.08 -5.30
C ASP A 65 10.31 9.48 -3.83
N LEU A 66 11.30 9.17 -2.99
CA LEU A 66 11.23 9.41 -1.56
C LEU A 66 12.62 9.64 -0.97
N SER A 67 12.87 10.84 -0.44
CA SER A 67 14.13 11.18 0.21
C SER A 67 14.49 10.20 1.34
N GLY A 68 15.69 9.65 1.29
CA GLY A 68 16.18 8.67 2.27
C GLY A 68 15.48 7.31 2.17
N ASN A 69 14.96 6.96 0.99
CA ASN A 69 14.39 5.67 0.70
C ASN A 69 15.49 4.59 0.65
N ARG A 70 15.53 3.74 1.66
CA ARG A 70 16.47 2.63 1.78
C ARG A 70 15.99 1.60 2.81
N PRO A 71 16.38 0.32 2.69
CA PRO A 71 15.93 -0.76 3.58
C PRO A 71 16.17 -0.47 5.07
N GLU A 72 17.33 0.11 5.40
CA GLU A 72 17.71 0.40 6.78
C GLU A 72 16.76 1.41 7.43
N ALA A 73 16.27 2.41 6.68
CA ALA A 73 15.33 3.41 7.19
C ALA A 73 13.99 2.78 7.55
N THR A 74 13.54 1.80 6.77
CA THR A 74 12.31 1.03 7.04
C THR A 74 12.47 0.17 8.28
N LEU A 75 13.57 -0.57 8.40
CA LEU A 75 13.86 -1.41 9.56
C LEU A 75 14.08 -0.57 10.84
N GLU A 76 14.68 0.61 10.72
CA GLU A 76 14.82 1.54 11.85
C GLU A 76 13.45 2.02 12.34
N ASN A 77 12.52 2.36 11.44
CA ASN A 77 11.16 2.72 11.81
C ASN A 77 10.42 1.55 12.47
N ALA A 78 10.61 0.32 11.98
CA ALA A 78 10.05 -0.87 12.61
C ALA A 78 10.58 -1.09 14.04
N ARG A 79 11.88 -0.86 14.27
CA ARG A 79 12.47 -0.92 15.62
C ARG A 79 11.88 0.15 16.54
N ARG A 80 11.77 1.39 16.06
CA ARG A 80 11.20 2.52 16.82
C ARG A 80 9.75 2.27 17.25
N GLU A 81 8.97 1.57 16.42
CA GLU A 81 7.58 1.21 16.74
C GLU A 81 7.44 -0.19 17.39
N GLY A 82 8.56 -0.86 17.75
CA GLY A 82 8.58 -2.12 18.51
C GLY A 82 8.06 -3.35 17.75
N VAL A 83 8.20 -3.37 16.42
CA VAL A 83 7.68 -4.46 15.55
C VAL A 83 8.74 -5.10 14.64
N ALA A 84 10.02 -4.83 14.90
CA ALA A 84 11.12 -5.29 14.05
C ALA A 84 11.12 -6.82 13.83
N GLU A 85 10.76 -7.59 14.85
CA GLU A 85 10.70 -9.07 14.80
C GLU A 85 9.66 -9.61 13.81
N ARG A 86 8.71 -8.80 13.40
CA ARG A 86 7.61 -9.16 12.48
C ARG A 86 7.75 -8.55 11.10
N VAL A 87 8.83 -7.81 10.86
CA VAL A 87 9.06 -7.06 9.63
C VAL A 87 10.29 -7.58 8.91
N GLU A 88 10.14 -7.85 7.63
CA GLU A 88 11.27 -8.00 6.71
C GLU A 88 11.10 -7.08 5.50
N VAL A 89 12.20 -6.74 4.83
CA VAL A 89 12.19 -5.97 3.60
C VAL A 89 13.06 -6.62 2.54
N ARG A 90 12.62 -6.53 1.27
CA ARG A 90 13.34 -7.06 0.12
C ARG A 90 13.39 -6.02 -1.00
N THR A 91 14.48 -5.98 -1.73
CA THR A 91 14.56 -5.22 -2.97
C THR A 91 13.86 -6.00 -4.06
N ALA A 92 12.75 -5.45 -4.58
CA ALA A 92 12.02 -6.07 -5.67
C ALA A 92 11.17 -5.05 -6.43
N ASP A 93 10.99 -5.30 -7.72
CA ASP A 93 10.09 -4.53 -8.57
C ASP A 93 8.65 -5.07 -8.44
N MET A 94 7.71 -4.16 -8.16
CA MET A 94 6.29 -4.50 -8.03
C MET A 94 5.66 -5.05 -9.31
N ARG A 95 6.32 -4.87 -10.47
CA ARG A 95 5.90 -5.46 -11.76
C ARG A 95 6.30 -6.93 -11.92
N THR A 96 7.11 -7.45 -10.97
CA THR A 96 7.53 -8.86 -10.92
C THR A 96 7.79 -9.21 -9.47
N ILE A 97 6.72 -9.47 -8.72
CA ILE A 97 6.78 -9.75 -7.28
C ILE A 97 7.37 -11.14 -7.04
N PRO A 98 8.51 -11.28 -6.31
CA PRO A 98 9.25 -12.54 -6.18
C PRO A 98 8.65 -13.47 -5.12
N PHE A 99 7.34 -13.69 -5.18
CA PHE A 99 6.61 -14.60 -4.29
C PHE A 99 5.61 -15.42 -5.10
N GLU A 100 5.26 -16.59 -4.58
CA GLU A 100 4.30 -17.51 -5.20
C GLU A 100 2.88 -16.95 -5.18
N ASP A 101 2.02 -17.51 -6.02
CA ASP A 101 0.59 -17.19 -6.07
C ASP A 101 -0.05 -17.46 -4.71
N GLY A 102 -0.90 -16.54 -4.26
CA GLY A 102 -1.62 -16.72 -3.00
C GLY A 102 -0.75 -16.71 -1.73
N SER A 103 0.45 -16.13 -1.79
CA SER A 103 1.38 -16.10 -0.65
C SER A 103 0.95 -15.20 0.49
N PHE A 104 0.05 -14.23 0.25
CA PHE A 104 -0.30 -13.20 1.23
C PHE A 104 -1.80 -13.09 1.48
N ASP A 105 -2.16 -12.99 2.75
CA ASP A 105 -3.54 -12.82 3.19
C ASP A 105 -4.00 -11.36 3.09
N VAL A 106 -3.04 -10.44 3.21
CA VAL A 106 -3.25 -8.99 3.06
C VAL A 106 -2.13 -8.40 2.21
N VAL A 107 -2.52 -7.61 1.20
CA VAL A 107 -1.58 -6.79 0.41
C VAL A 107 -1.95 -5.32 0.58
N VAL A 108 -0.98 -4.49 0.93
CA VAL A 108 -1.15 -3.04 0.99
C VAL A 108 -0.20 -2.36 0.01
N SER A 109 -0.61 -1.21 -0.52
CA SER A 109 0.26 -0.33 -1.30
C SER A 109 -0.22 1.11 -1.11
N SER A 110 0.70 2.03 -0.85
CA SER A 110 0.34 3.43 -0.61
C SER A 110 1.29 4.37 -1.31
N GLN A 111 0.76 5.14 -2.26
CA GLN A 111 1.50 6.16 -3.02
C GLN A 111 2.76 5.60 -3.72
N ALA A 112 2.60 4.45 -4.38
CA ALA A 112 3.71 3.77 -5.03
C ALA A 112 3.43 3.47 -6.52
N ILE A 113 2.24 2.98 -6.86
CA ILE A 113 1.92 2.52 -8.22
C ILE A 113 1.94 3.68 -9.23
N HIS A 114 1.58 4.90 -8.81
CA HIS A 114 1.59 6.07 -9.70
C HIS A 114 2.98 6.47 -10.19
N ASN A 115 4.06 6.01 -9.53
CA ASN A 115 5.45 6.24 -9.95
C ASN A 115 5.82 5.38 -11.18
N ILE A 116 5.07 4.33 -11.48
CA ILE A 116 5.22 3.60 -12.74
C ILE A 116 4.68 4.48 -13.87
N TYR A 117 5.56 4.86 -14.79
CA TYR A 117 5.26 5.85 -15.81
C TYR A 117 4.18 5.39 -16.79
N ASP A 118 4.27 4.16 -17.29
CA ASP A 118 3.37 3.63 -18.30
C ASP A 118 2.18 2.85 -17.73
N ALA A 119 1.05 2.87 -18.43
CA ALA A 119 -0.18 2.22 -18.01
C ALA A 119 -0.06 0.68 -17.98
N ALA A 120 0.72 0.10 -18.89
CA ALA A 120 0.92 -1.35 -18.95
C ALA A 120 1.71 -1.84 -17.74
N GLY A 121 2.74 -1.09 -17.31
CA GLY A 121 3.49 -1.36 -16.09
C GLY A 121 2.63 -1.28 -14.84
N ARG A 122 1.74 -0.26 -14.74
CA ARG A 122 0.79 -0.14 -13.61
C ARG A 122 -0.22 -1.29 -13.58
N ALA A 123 -0.74 -1.68 -14.75
CA ALA A 123 -1.63 -2.83 -14.86
C ALA A 123 -0.93 -4.13 -14.46
N LYS A 124 0.33 -4.31 -14.90
CA LYS A 124 1.15 -5.47 -14.51
C LYS A 124 1.40 -5.52 -13.02
N ALA A 125 1.78 -4.41 -12.38
CA ALA A 125 1.96 -4.33 -10.93
C ALA A 125 0.66 -4.68 -10.16
N SER A 126 -0.48 -4.17 -10.61
CA SER A 126 -1.78 -4.48 -10.02
C SER A 126 -2.19 -5.95 -10.24
N GLY A 127 -1.82 -6.55 -11.39
CA GLY A 127 -1.99 -7.98 -11.67
C GLY A 127 -1.13 -8.85 -10.75
N GLU A 128 0.12 -8.46 -10.50
CA GLU A 128 1.00 -9.15 -9.56
C GLU A 128 0.45 -9.08 -8.11
N ILE A 129 -0.10 -7.94 -7.69
CA ILE A 129 -0.81 -7.82 -6.41
C ILE A 129 -1.97 -8.82 -6.33
N ALA A 130 -2.78 -8.94 -7.39
CA ALA A 130 -3.88 -9.90 -7.44
C ALA A 130 -3.39 -11.36 -7.43
N ARG A 131 -2.26 -11.64 -8.10
CA ARG A 131 -1.65 -12.98 -8.17
C ARG A 131 -1.19 -13.45 -6.79
N VAL A 132 -0.41 -12.63 -6.10
CA VAL A 132 0.16 -13.00 -4.78
C VAL A 132 -0.87 -12.97 -3.64
N LEU A 133 -2.04 -12.37 -3.88
CA LEU A 133 -3.12 -12.33 -2.90
C LEU A 133 -3.80 -13.71 -2.80
N ALA A 134 -3.89 -14.24 -1.59
CA ALA A 134 -4.52 -15.51 -1.30
C ALA A 134 -6.04 -15.49 -1.58
N PRO A 135 -6.67 -16.63 -1.88
CA PRO A 135 -8.14 -16.75 -1.85
C PRO A 135 -8.69 -16.23 -0.51
N GLY A 136 -9.75 -15.43 -0.55
CA GLY A 136 -10.30 -14.75 0.63
C GLY A 136 -9.50 -13.54 1.14
N GLY A 137 -8.29 -13.33 0.61
CA GLY A 137 -7.39 -12.24 1.01
C GLY A 137 -7.88 -10.85 0.62
N ARG A 138 -7.26 -9.82 1.18
CA ARG A 138 -7.64 -8.42 0.98
C ARG A 138 -6.49 -7.57 0.49
N ALA A 139 -6.77 -6.68 -0.47
CA ALA A 139 -5.84 -5.66 -0.93
C ALA A 139 -6.35 -4.26 -0.57
N LEU A 140 -5.47 -3.43 0.01
CA LEU A 140 -5.73 -2.02 0.29
C LEU A 140 -4.76 -1.18 -0.54
N LEU A 141 -5.26 -0.56 -1.59
CA LEU A 141 -4.47 0.28 -2.49
C LEU A 141 -4.87 1.74 -2.32
N ARG A 142 -3.91 2.58 -1.95
CA ARG A 142 -4.09 4.02 -1.86
C ARG A 142 -3.15 4.73 -2.81
N ASP A 143 -3.68 5.60 -3.64
CA ASP A 143 -2.84 6.37 -4.54
C ASP A 143 -3.43 7.74 -4.85
N ILE A 144 -2.60 8.63 -5.40
CA ILE A 144 -2.99 9.99 -5.82
C ILE A 144 -3.48 10.04 -7.26
N ARG A 145 -3.21 8.99 -8.06
CA ARG A 145 -3.58 8.85 -9.48
C ARG A 145 -3.80 7.38 -9.84
N HIS A 146 -4.40 7.16 -10.99
CA HIS A 146 -4.46 5.87 -11.70
C HIS A 146 -5.14 4.70 -10.96
N LEU A 147 -5.90 4.95 -9.91
CA LEU A 147 -6.65 3.90 -9.21
C LEU A 147 -7.70 3.20 -10.09
N GLY A 148 -8.15 3.86 -11.16
CA GLY A 148 -8.99 3.24 -12.18
C GLY A 148 -8.30 2.09 -12.90
N ASP A 149 -7.02 2.27 -13.27
CA ASP A 149 -6.19 1.24 -13.91
C ASP A 149 -6.01 0.04 -12.96
N SER A 150 -5.68 0.33 -11.70
CA SER A 150 -5.53 -0.71 -10.67
C SER A 150 -6.83 -1.48 -10.42
N ARG A 151 -7.98 -0.78 -10.37
CA ARG A 151 -9.29 -1.43 -10.24
C ARG A 151 -9.57 -2.38 -11.40
N ALA A 152 -9.35 -1.93 -12.63
CA ALA A 152 -9.56 -2.74 -13.83
C ALA A 152 -8.64 -3.96 -13.85
N ALA A 153 -7.36 -3.78 -13.52
CA ALA A 153 -6.39 -4.86 -13.46
C ALA A 153 -6.72 -5.89 -12.36
N LEU A 154 -7.11 -5.45 -11.16
CA LEU A 154 -7.56 -6.35 -10.09
C LEU A 154 -8.75 -7.19 -10.54
N ALA A 155 -9.76 -6.55 -11.16
CA ALA A 155 -10.96 -7.22 -11.65
C ALA A 155 -10.64 -8.27 -12.74
N SER A 156 -9.74 -7.95 -13.69
CA SER A 156 -9.32 -8.88 -14.75
C SER A 156 -8.53 -10.09 -14.22
N HIS A 157 -7.98 -10.00 -13.00
CA HIS A 157 -7.28 -11.09 -12.31
C HIS A 157 -8.14 -11.74 -11.20
N GLY A 158 -9.46 -11.63 -11.30
CA GLY A 158 -10.39 -12.34 -10.43
C GLY A 158 -10.64 -11.71 -9.06
N VAL A 159 -10.15 -10.49 -8.81
CA VAL A 159 -10.47 -9.74 -7.59
C VAL A 159 -11.69 -8.86 -7.87
N SER A 160 -12.87 -9.38 -7.61
CA SER A 160 -14.15 -8.78 -8.07
C SER A 160 -14.80 -7.83 -7.06
N ASP A 161 -14.53 -8.00 -5.77
CA ASP A 161 -15.12 -7.18 -4.70
C ASP A 161 -14.20 -5.97 -4.42
N VAL A 162 -14.35 -4.90 -5.22
CA VAL A 162 -13.48 -3.71 -5.16
C VAL A 162 -14.30 -2.47 -4.82
N HIS A 163 -14.13 -1.97 -3.62
CA HIS A 163 -14.80 -0.79 -3.09
C HIS A 163 -13.87 0.42 -3.01
N SER A 164 -14.39 1.61 -3.36
CA SER A 164 -13.72 2.88 -3.04
C SER A 164 -14.12 3.32 -1.64
N LEU A 165 -13.14 3.65 -0.80
CA LEU A 165 -13.37 4.12 0.56
C LEU A 165 -13.56 5.64 0.64
N ASP A 166 -13.31 6.35 -0.45
CA ASP A 166 -13.32 7.81 -0.48
C ASP A 166 -14.66 8.37 -0.94
N SER A 167 -14.96 9.58 -0.49
CA SER A 167 -16.11 10.34 -0.96
C SER A 167 -15.91 10.75 -2.42
N ARG A 168 -16.84 10.36 -3.30
CA ARG A 168 -16.85 10.77 -4.71
C ARG A 168 -16.81 12.29 -4.87
N LEU A 169 -17.51 13.02 -3.99
CA LEU A 169 -17.56 14.49 -4.02
C LEU A 169 -16.17 15.08 -3.77
N MET A 170 -15.43 14.57 -2.79
CA MET A 170 -14.07 15.05 -2.49
C MET A 170 -13.11 14.74 -3.64
N THR A 171 -13.18 13.55 -4.22
CA THR A 171 -12.32 13.16 -5.36
C THR A 171 -12.62 14.05 -6.58
N VAL A 172 -13.90 14.33 -6.87
CA VAL A 172 -14.30 15.22 -7.97
C VAL A 172 -13.83 16.65 -7.69
N PHE A 173 -14.04 17.15 -6.47
CA PHE A 173 -13.59 18.50 -6.09
C PHE A 173 -12.08 18.66 -6.27
N LEU A 174 -11.28 17.71 -5.77
CA LEU A 174 -9.82 17.75 -5.93
C LEU A 174 -9.41 17.65 -7.40
N ALA A 175 -10.07 16.81 -8.20
CA ALA A 175 -9.82 16.71 -9.63
C ALA A 175 -10.09 18.03 -10.34
N LEU A 176 -11.17 18.74 -10.01
CA LEU A 176 -11.50 20.05 -10.59
C LEU A 176 -10.47 21.11 -10.20
N VAL A 177 -10.13 21.22 -8.91
CA VAL A 177 -9.19 22.24 -8.40
C VAL A 177 -7.77 22.01 -8.93
N THR A 178 -7.39 20.76 -9.21
CA THR A 178 -6.06 20.41 -9.71
C THR A 178 -6.01 20.15 -11.22
N PHE A 179 -7.05 20.56 -11.95
CA PHE A 179 -7.17 20.31 -13.40
C PHE A 179 -6.94 18.84 -13.78
N GLY A 180 -7.46 17.92 -12.97
CA GLY A 180 -7.34 16.49 -13.18
C GLY A 180 -5.99 15.86 -12.77
N SER A 181 -5.03 16.68 -12.33
CA SER A 181 -3.69 16.20 -11.94
C SER A 181 -3.70 15.29 -10.72
N LEU A 182 -4.61 15.50 -9.78
CA LEU A 182 -4.78 14.68 -8.59
C LEU A 182 -6.19 14.09 -8.53
N ARG A 183 -6.24 12.78 -8.40
CA ARG A 183 -7.47 12.01 -8.14
C ARG A 183 -7.17 11.00 -7.03
N PRO A 184 -6.87 11.51 -5.83
CA PRO A 184 -6.51 10.63 -4.72
C PRO A 184 -7.69 9.73 -4.37
N GLY A 185 -7.36 8.54 -3.94
CA GLY A 185 -8.37 7.60 -3.50
C GLY A 185 -7.77 6.37 -2.85
N THR A 186 -8.66 5.53 -2.35
CA THR A 186 -8.33 4.27 -1.70
C THR A 186 -9.28 3.18 -2.19
N LEU A 187 -8.73 2.07 -2.61
CA LEU A 187 -9.46 0.86 -2.95
C LEU A 187 -9.26 -0.18 -1.85
N LEU A 188 -10.36 -0.74 -1.38
CA LEU A 188 -10.35 -1.97 -0.62
C LEU A 188 -10.94 -3.06 -1.51
N ALA A 189 -10.17 -4.12 -1.72
CA ALA A 189 -10.54 -5.22 -2.58
C ALA A 189 -10.46 -6.54 -1.83
N ARG A 190 -11.29 -7.52 -2.24
CA ARG A 190 -11.26 -8.88 -1.72
C ARG A 190 -11.21 -9.88 -2.86
N LYS A 191 -10.28 -10.83 -2.77
CA LYS A 191 -10.24 -11.98 -3.68
C LYS A 191 -11.28 -13.01 -3.23
N PRO A 192 -12.10 -13.58 -4.10
CA PRO A 192 -12.98 -14.69 -3.76
C PRO A 192 -12.23 -15.85 -3.10
N ALA A 193 -12.92 -16.61 -2.26
CA ALA A 193 -12.36 -17.80 -1.62
C ALA A 193 -12.28 -18.97 -2.60
#